data_ac9b053886083b973f66b5faa5da11b6
#
_entry.id   ac9b053886083b973f66b5faa5da11b6
#
_cell.length_a   1.000
_cell.length_b   1.000
_cell.length_c   1.000
_cell.angle_alpha   90.00
_cell.angle_beta   90.00
_cell.angle_gamma   90.00
#
_symmetry.space_group_name_H-M   'P 1'
#
loop_
_entity.id
_entity.type
_entity.pdbx_description
1 polymer ?
#
loop_
_entity_poly.entity_id
_entity_poly.type
_entity_poly.pdbx_seq_one_letter_code
_entity_poly.pdbx_strand_id
1 'polypeptide(L)'
;MIDKILKDMKGLFKVQDKAKFVKQNIPYLAFFYLGNIFSHHIRSYTGGDVIEKIFQGILELNTMSFIPSVHLMDILTGIVVAAIIKFIIYTKGKNAKKFRQGKEYGSARWGNKKDIEPYMDEKFQNNILLTQTERLTMNGRPANPKYARNKNVLVIGGSGSGKTRFFVKPNLMQMHSSYCVTDPKGTIVLECGKMLEDNGYEIKILNTINFKKSMKYNPFAYLRSEKDILKLVQTIIANTKGEGEKAGEDFWVKAEKLYYTALIGYIFYEAPREEKNFATLLDMIDASEVREDDETYMNPIDRLFEALEKKEPTHFAVKQYKKYKLAAGKTAKSILISCGARLAPFDIRELRDLMSEDELELDTLGDRKTALFVIISDTDDTFNFVVSIMYSQLFNLLCDKADDVYGGRLPVHVRCLLDEFANIGLIPKFEKLIATIRSREISASIILQAQSQLKAIYKDNADTIVGNCDSTLFLGGKEKTTLKELSETLGKETIDMYNTSETRSNQKSFGLNYQKTGKELMSQDEITVMDGGKCIFQLRGVRPFLSDKFDITKHKNYRLLEDYDKKNLFDIESYMKRKGKAKLNRETVITRMQ
;
A
#
# COMPACT_ATOMS: atom_id res chain seq x y z
N MET A 1 14.83 49.14 -3.37
CA MET A 1 13.54 49.62 -3.90
C MET A 1 13.52 49.63 -5.42
N ILE A 2 14.52 50.24 -6.06
CA ILE A 2 14.63 50.36 -7.55
C ILE A 2 14.70 48.99 -8.22
N ASP A 3 15.47 48.00 -7.69
CA ASP A 3 15.55 46.65 -8.26
C ASP A 3 14.22 45.89 -8.22
N LYS A 4 13.40 46.12 -7.19
CA LYS A 4 12.07 45.53 -7.10
C LYS A 4 11.14 46.13 -8.15
N ILE A 5 11.24 47.43 -8.41
CA ILE A 5 10.47 48.15 -9.45
C ILE A 5 10.88 47.65 -10.84
N LEU A 6 12.18 47.54 -11.11
CA LEU A 6 12.70 47.02 -12.38
C LEU A 6 12.31 45.56 -12.65
N LYS A 7 12.30 44.72 -11.62
CA LYS A 7 11.82 43.31 -11.72
C LYS A 7 10.32 43.24 -12.00
N ASP A 8 9.54 44.11 -11.39
CA ASP A 8 8.12 44.20 -11.62
C ASP A 8 7.78 44.77 -13.00
N MET A 9 8.54 45.72 -13.52
CA MET A 9 8.44 46.21 -14.90
C MET A 9 8.77 45.13 -15.93
N LYS A 10 9.80 44.30 -15.73
CA LYS A 10 10.13 43.17 -16.63
C LYS A 10 9.00 42.13 -16.66
N GLY A 11 8.25 41.95 -15.56
CA GLY A 11 7.09 41.05 -15.51
C GLY A 11 5.91 41.50 -16.35
N LEU A 12 5.73 42.84 -16.57
CA LEU A 12 4.67 43.43 -17.38
C LEU A 12 4.77 43.11 -18.88
N PHE A 13 5.99 42.88 -19.38
CA PHE A 13 6.29 42.71 -20.80
C PHE A 13 6.60 41.25 -21.19
N LYS A 14 6.34 40.28 -20.33
CA LYS A 14 6.55 38.86 -20.64
C LYS A 14 5.42 38.34 -21.53
N VAL A 15 5.64 38.42 -22.84
CA VAL A 15 4.66 37.98 -23.88
C VAL A 15 4.88 36.49 -24.15
N GLN A 16 4.00 35.64 -23.62
CA GLN A 16 3.95 34.20 -23.94
C GLN A 16 2.90 33.87 -25.04
N ASP A 17 1.88 34.72 -25.19
CA ASP A 17 0.79 34.53 -26.18
C ASP A 17 0.33 35.91 -26.69
N LYS A 18 0.53 36.15 -27.99
CA LYS A 18 0.19 37.44 -28.63
C LYS A 18 -1.29 37.80 -28.53
N ALA A 19 -2.20 36.80 -28.68
CA ALA A 19 -3.62 37.05 -28.60
C ALA A 19 -4.08 37.44 -27.18
N LYS A 20 -3.48 36.80 -26.19
CA LYS A 20 -3.71 37.11 -24.76
C LYS A 20 -3.16 38.48 -24.37
N PHE A 21 -2.00 38.85 -24.93
CA PHE A 21 -1.39 40.15 -24.70
C PHE A 21 -2.28 41.27 -25.22
N VAL A 22 -2.80 41.16 -26.45
CA VAL A 22 -3.72 42.15 -27.04
C VAL A 22 -4.98 42.31 -26.20
N LYS A 23 -5.66 41.20 -25.85
CA LYS A 23 -6.88 41.24 -25.04
C LYS A 23 -6.68 41.90 -23.67
N GLN A 24 -5.52 41.67 -23.05
CA GLN A 24 -5.20 42.26 -21.72
C GLN A 24 -4.87 43.76 -21.81
N ASN A 25 -4.50 44.30 -22.96
CA ASN A 25 -4.13 45.70 -23.11
C ASN A 25 -5.26 46.60 -23.68
N ILE A 26 -6.33 46.01 -24.22
CA ILE A 26 -7.48 46.79 -24.73
C ILE A 26 -8.01 47.81 -23.70
N PRO A 27 -8.23 47.51 -22.41
CA PRO A 27 -8.73 48.49 -21.44
C PRO A 27 -7.82 49.70 -21.27
N TYR A 28 -6.51 49.53 -21.48
CA TYR A 28 -5.54 50.63 -21.32
C TYR A 28 -5.51 51.60 -22.50
N LEU A 29 -6.12 51.24 -23.64
CA LEU A 29 -6.32 52.15 -24.76
C LEU A 29 -7.22 53.34 -24.40
N ALA A 30 -8.20 53.11 -23.50
CA ALA A 30 -9.04 54.21 -22.98
C ALA A 30 -8.20 55.22 -22.17
N PHE A 31 -7.27 54.72 -21.35
CA PHE A 31 -6.37 55.60 -20.59
C PHE A 31 -5.32 56.30 -21.45
N PHE A 32 -4.84 55.61 -22.50
CA PHE A 32 -4.01 56.24 -23.55
C PHE A 32 -4.76 57.39 -24.21
N TYR A 33 -5.99 57.15 -24.66
CA TYR A 33 -6.83 58.13 -25.29
C TYR A 33 -7.09 59.34 -24.35
N LEU A 34 -7.48 59.12 -23.10
CA LEU A 34 -7.70 60.20 -22.13
C LEU A 34 -6.43 61.01 -21.86
N GLY A 35 -5.26 60.35 -21.72
CA GLY A 35 -3.96 61.00 -21.57
C GLY A 35 -3.57 61.85 -22.79
N ASN A 36 -3.88 61.35 -24.01
CA ASN A 36 -3.59 62.07 -25.25
C ASN A 36 -4.45 63.36 -25.39
N ILE A 37 -5.77 63.26 -25.24
CA ILE A 37 -6.65 64.42 -25.36
C ILE A 37 -6.42 65.46 -24.25
N PHE A 38 -6.11 65.00 -23.01
CA PHE A 38 -5.77 65.89 -21.90
C PHE A 38 -4.43 66.63 -22.18
N SER A 39 -3.41 65.97 -22.69
CA SER A 39 -2.15 66.61 -23.08
C SER A 39 -2.37 67.61 -24.22
N HIS A 40 -3.21 67.26 -25.22
CA HIS A 40 -3.55 68.18 -26.28
C HIS A 40 -4.29 69.44 -25.75
N HIS A 41 -5.21 69.26 -24.83
CA HIS A 41 -5.95 70.36 -24.19
C HIS A 41 -5.02 71.32 -23.46
N ILE A 42 -4.11 70.80 -22.61
CA ILE A 42 -3.12 71.62 -21.87
C ILE A 42 -2.20 72.35 -22.86
N ARG A 43 -1.74 71.70 -23.95
CA ARG A 43 -0.85 72.29 -24.93
C ARG A 43 -1.50 73.40 -25.75
N SER A 44 -2.83 73.40 -25.90
CA SER A 44 -3.57 74.40 -26.64
C SER A 44 -3.55 75.81 -25.97
N TYR A 45 -3.20 75.89 -24.67
CA TYR A 45 -3.06 77.16 -24.00
C TYR A 45 -1.75 77.84 -24.35
N THR A 46 -1.85 79.12 -24.82
CA THR A 46 -0.71 79.95 -25.18
C THR A 46 -0.38 80.92 -24.05
N GLY A 47 0.85 80.84 -23.52
CA GLY A 47 1.33 81.71 -22.45
C GLY A 47 1.46 81.02 -21.10
N GLY A 48 2.27 81.52 -20.17
CA GLY A 48 2.48 80.98 -18.85
C GLY A 48 3.43 79.79 -18.76
N ASP A 49 3.82 79.45 -17.54
CA ASP A 49 4.66 78.29 -17.22
C ASP A 49 3.86 76.97 -17.36
N VAL A 50 4.58 75.84 -17.47
CA VAL A 50 3.96 74.48 -17.62
C VAL A 50 2.95 74.19 -16.50
N ILE A 51 3.22 74.67 -15.28
CA ILE A 51 2.36 74.50 -14.13
C ILE A 51 1.08 75.30 -14.28
N GLU A 52 1.13 76.56 -14.76
CA GLU A 52 -0.03 77.41 -15.06
C GLU A 52 -0.91 76.83 -16.12
N LYS A 53 -0.32 76.28 -17.23
CA LYS A 53 -1.09 75.58 -18.27
C LYS A 53 -1.83 74.36 -17.78
N ILE A 54 -1.23 73.57 -16.90
CA ILE A 54 -1.89 72.42 -16.26
C ILE A 54 -3.05 72.90 -15.41
N PHE A 55 -2.86 73.98 -14.62
CA PHE A 55 -3.91 74.51 -13.74
C PHE A 55 -5.08 75.09 -14.52
N GLN A 56 -4.84 75.85 -15.55
CA GLN A 56 -5.89 76.34 -16.48
C GLN A 56 -6.61 75.21 -17.20
N GLY A 57 -5.82 74.22 -17.73
CA GLY A 57 -6.43 73.03 -18.37
C GLY A 57 -7.34 72.22 -17.45
N ILE A 58 -7.08 72.20 -16.14
CA ILE A 58 -7.94 71.56 -15.17
C ILE A 58 -9.18 72.41 -14.85
N LEU A 59 -9.02 73.73 -14.81
CA LEU A 59 -10.16 74.64 -14.55
C LEU A 59 -11.15 74.71 -15.73
N GLU A 60 -10.68 74.52 -16.97
CA GLU A 60 -11.50 74.63 -18.17
C GLU A 60 -11.75 73.26 -18.86
N LEU A 61 -11.88 72.19 -18.08
CA LEU A 61 -12.14 70.83 -18.58
C LEU A 61 -13.42 70.74 -19.44
N ASN A 62 -14.36 71.64 -19.26
CA ASN A 62 -15.60 71.71 -20.06
C ASN A 62 -15.39 72.17 -21.51
N THR A 63 -14.24 72.75 -21.85
CA THR A 63 -13.88 73.17 -23.22
C THR A 63 -12.98 72.15 -23.94
N MET A 64 -12.68 71.02 -23.31
CA MET A 64 -11.79 70.01 -23.80
C MET A 64 -12.32 69.33 -25.09
N SER A 65 -11.51 69.32 -26.15
CA SER A 65 -11.83 68.60 -27.36
C SER A 65 -11.64 67.12 -27.20
N PHE A 66 -12.63 66.32 -27.65
CA PHE A 66 -12.52 64.84 -27.63
C PHE A 66 -11.81 64.28 -28.90
N ILE A 67 -11.27 65.15 -29.75
CA ILE A 67 -10.54 64.70 -30.93
C ILE A 67 -9.09 64.34 -30.52
N PRO A 68 -8.61 63.12 -30.78
CA PRO A 68 -7.26 62.73 -30.42
C PRO A 68 -6.23 63.47 -31.26
N SER A 69 -5.14 63.88 -30.63
CA SER A 69 -4.02 64.59 -31.27
C SER A 69 -3.00 63.58 -31.83
N VAL A 70 -2.49 63.89 -33.02
CA VAL A 70 -1.38 63.14 -33.66
C VAL A 70 0.01 63.74 -33.32
N HIS A 71 0.06 64.76 -32.47
CA HIS A 71 1.31 65.36 -32.06
C HIS A 71 2.11 64.42 -31.16
N LEU A 72 3.43 64.32 -31.42
CA LEU A 72 4.31 63.34 -30.74
C LEU A 72 4.27 63.44 -29.22
N MET A 73 4.21 64.63 -28.63
CA MET A 73 4.18 64.81 -27.18
C MET A 73 2.87 64.32 -26.56
N ASP A 74 1.74 64.47 -27.24
CA ASP A 74 0.42 64.04 -26.77
C ASP A 74 0.32 62.49 -26.84
N ILE A 75 0.91 61.89 -27.87
CA ILE A 75 1.02 60.43 -28.00
C ILE A 75 1.91 59.88 -26.87
N LEU A 76 3.09 60.46 -26.61
CA LEU A 76 3.97 60.04 -25.52
C LEU A 76 3.29 60.16 -24.15
N THR A 77 2.59 61.26 -23.90
CA THR A 77 1.83 61.44 -22.66
C THR A 77 0.75 60.39 -22.50
N GLY A 78 0.02 60.05 -23.55
CA GLY A 78 -0.96 58.96 -23.54
C GLY A 78 -0.35 57.59 -23.18
N ILE A 79 0.82 57.28 -23.78
CA ILE A 79 1.57 56.04 -23.48
C ILE A 79 1.99 55.98 -22.01
N VAL A 80 2.54 57.09 -21.51
CA VAL A 80 3.02 57.18 -20.10
C VAL A 80 1.85 57.02 -19.12
N VAL A 81 0.70 57.67 -19.37
CA VAL A 81 -0.51 57.54 -18.54
C VAL A 81 -0.98 56.08 -18.53
N ALA A 82 -1.13 55.47 -19.71
CA ALA A 82 -1.55 54.07 -19.83
C ALA A 82 -0.56 53.12 -19.10
N ALA A 83 0.76 53.36 -19.22
CA ALA A 83 1.78 52.57 -18.58
C ALA A 83 1.75 52.71 -17.03
N ILE A 84 1.57 53.95 -16.53
CA ILE A 84 1.43 54.19 -15.09
C ILE A 84 0.19 53.49 -14.53
N ILE A 85 -0.95 53.64 -15.15
CA ILE A 85 -2.21 52.98 -14.74
C ILE A 85 -2.06 51.46 -14.77
N LYS A 86 -1.45 50.91 -15.81
CA LYS A 86 -1.16 49.48 -15.90
C LYS A 86 -0.23 49.02 -14.78
N PHE A 87 0.79 49.80 -14.46
CA PHE A 87 1.71 49.49 -13.37
C PHE A 87 1.01 49.52 -12.01
N ILE A 88 0.15 50.51 -11.74
CA ILE A 88 -0.62 50.60 -10.51
C ILE A 88 -1.56 49.40 -10.38
N ILE A 89 -2.29 49.04 -11.45
CA ILE A 89 -3.18 47.88 -11.42
C ILE A 89 -2.41 46.58 -11.22
N TYR A 90 -1.26 46.44 -11.90
CA TYR A 90 -0.39 45.27 -11.75
C TYR A 90 0.15 45.12 -10.30
N THR A 91 0.65 46.21 -9.72
CA THR A 91 1.17 46.20 -8.33
C THR A 91 0.08 45.95 -7.30
N LYS A 92 -1.12 46.56 -7.48
CA LYS A 92 -2.30 46.24 -6.66
C LYS A 92 -2.73 44.78 -6.79
N GLY A 93 -2.76 44.24 -8.00
CA GLY A 93 -3.09 42.84 -8.25
C GLY A 93 -2.06 41.86 -7.66
N LYS A 94 -0.77 42.21 -7.73
CA LYS A 94 0.32 41.39 -7.14
C LYS A 94 0.30 41.39 -5.62
N ASN A 95 -0.07 42.51 -5.01
CA ASN A 95 -0.14 42.67 -3.55
C ASN A 95 -1.53 42.40 -2.99
N ALA A 96 -2.52 42.02 -3.84
CA ALA A 96 -3.86 41.68 -3.39
C ALA A 96 -3.81 40.46 -2.47
N LYS A 97 -4.34 40.57 -1.27
CA LYS A 97 -4.51 39.45 -0.35
C LYS A 97 -5.40 38.41 -1.01
N LYS A 98 -4.90 37.16 -1.11
CA LYS A 98 -5.67 36.04 -1.65
C LYS A 98 -6.61 35.55 -0.56
N PHE A 99 -7.86 36.00 -0.57
CA PHE A 99 -8.90 35.48 0.30
C PHE A 99 -9.44 34.17 -0.27
N ARG A 100 -9.37 33.08 0.51
CA ARG A 100 -9.97 31.78 0.18
C ARG A 100 -11.28 31.66 0.96
N GLN A 101 -12.29 32.39 0.57
CA GLN A 101 -13.57 32.43 1.26
C GLN A 101 -14.18 31.02 1.42
N GLY A 102 -14.51 30.62 2.63
CA GLY A 102 -15.04 29.29 2.97
C GLY A 102 -14.01 28.16 2.94
N LYS A 103 -12.69 28.47 2.83
CA LYS A 103 -11.60 27.50 2.79
C LYS A 103 -10.35 28.00 3.52
N GLU A 104 -10.51 28.93 4.42
CA GLU A 104 -9.43 29.62 5.11
C GLU A 104 -8.59 28.65 5.96
N TYR A 105 -9.24 27.71 6.63
CA TYR A 105 -8.65 26.73 7.53
C TYR A 105 -8.57 25.32 6.94
N GLY A 106 -9.39 25.02 5.91
CA GLY A 106 -9.39 23.73 5.25
C GLY A 106 -10.56 23.63 4.27
N SER A 107 -10.43 22.66 3.34
CA SER A 107 -11.45 22.40 2.31
C SER A 107 -11.89 20.93 2.32
N ALA A 108 -11.72 20.22 3.45
CA ALA A 108 -12.19 18.86 3.59
C ALA A 108 -13.71 18.80 3.42
N ARG A 109 -14.18 17.75 2.81
CA ARG A 109 -15.60 17.40 2.68
C ARG A 109 -15.73 15.91 2.42
N TRP A 110 -16.86 15.36 2.72
CA TRP A 110 -17.19 14.01 2.31
C TRP A 110 -17.33 13.91 0.79
N GLY A 111 -16.89 12.78 0.25
CA GLY A 111 -17.04 12.41 -1.15
C GLY A 111 -18.49 12.09 -1.51
N ASN A 112 -18.78 12.14 -2.78
CA ASN A 112 -20.06 11.76 -3.37
C ASN A 112 -19.88 10.82 -4.57
N LYS A 113 -20.98 10.33 -5.14
CA LYS A 113 -20.96 9.38 -6.25
C LYS A 113 -20.07 9.84 -7.42
N LYS A 114 -20.08 11.14 -7.76
CA LYS A 114 -19.28 11.69 -8.87
C LYS A 114 -17.77 11.63 -8.60
N ASP A 115 -17.36 11.66 -7.32
CA ASP A 115 -15.95 11.60 -6.95
C ASP A 115 -15.37 10.19 -7.16
N ILE A 116 -16.17 9.12 -6.97
CA ILE A 116 -15.72 7.72 -7.07
C ILE A 116 -16.02 7.07 -8.43
N GLU A 117 -17.05 7.50 -9.13
CA GLU A 117 -17.51 6.93 -10.40
C GLU A 117 -16.41 6.68 -11.43
N PRO A 118 -15.40 7.58 -11.64
CA PRO A 118 -14.31 7.35 -12.58
C PRO A 118 -13.37 6.18 -12.21
N TYR A 119 -13.45 5.67 -10.99
CA TYR A 119 -12.62 4.59 -10.46
C TYR A 119 -13.34 3.25 -10.40
N MET A 120 -14.61 3.21 -10.79
CA MET A 120 -15.44 2.00 -10.78
C MET A 120 -15.54 1.40 -12.18
N ASP A 121 -15.68 0.08 -12.25
CA ASP A 121 -16.07 -0.63 -13.46
C ASP A 121 -17.60 -0.72 -13.53
N GLU A 122 -18.18 -0.55 -14.73
CA GLU A 122 -19.62 -0.67 -14.94
C GLU A 122 -20.14 -2.05 -14.55
N LYS A 123 -19.37 -3.09 -14.88
CA LYS A 123 -19.69 -4.47 -14.50
C LYS A 123 -19.35 -4.67 -13.02
N PHE A 124 -20.38 -4.92 -12.21
CA PHE A 124 -20.25 -5.10 -10.76
C PHE A 124 -19.15 -6.09 -10.36
N GLN A 125 -19.07 -7.23 -11.06
CA GLN A 125 -18.10 -8.29 -10.75
C GLN A 125 -16.64 -7.93 -11.02
N ASN A 126 -16.37 -6.88 -11.80
CA ASN A 126 -15.01 -6.45 -12.12
C ASN A 126 -14.45 -5.44 -11.10
N ASN A 127 -15.06 -5.36 -9.93
CA ASN A 127 -14.66 -4.41 -8.91
C ASN A 127 -14.26 -5.08 -7.61
N ILE A 128 -13.35 -4.44 -6.88
CA ILE A 128 -13.13 -4.65 -5.46
C ILE A 128 -14.25 -3.94 -4.71
N LEU A 129 -14.94 -4.65 -3.84
CA LEU A 129 -15.99 -4.10 -3.00
C LEU A 129 -15.36 -3.50 -1.74
N LEU A 130 -15.62 -2.23 -1.47
CA LEU A 130 -15.05 -1.48 -0.36
C LEU A 130 -16.12 -1.07 0.64
N THR A 131 -17.23 -0.53 0.15
CA THR A 131 -18.40 -0.16 0.95
C THR A 131 -19.67 -0.56 0.19
N GLN A 132 -20.83 -0.18 0.69
CA GLN A 132 -22.09 -0.44 -0.01
C GLN A 132 -22.15 0.25 -1.38
N THR A 133 -21.52 1.41 -1.52
CA THR A 133 -21.61 2.25 -2.72
C THR A 133 -20.27 2.42 -3.44
N GLU A 134 -19.15 2.44 -2.74
CA GLU A 134 -17.82 2.65 -3.30
C GLU A 134 -17.16 1.33 -3.68
N ARG A 135 -16.64 1.29 -4.89
CA ARG A 135 -15.96 0.14 -5.50
C ARG A 135 -14.74 0.62 -6.26
N LEU A 136 -13.76 -0.26 -6.44
CA LEU A 136 -12.56 0.02 -7.23
C LEU A 136 -12.44 -1.00 -8.35
N THR A 137 -12.34 -0.54 -9.60
CA THR A 137 -12.16 -1.40 -10.77
C THR A 137 -10.92 -2.30 -10.66
N MET A 138 -11.03 -3.54 -11.12
CA MET A 138 -9.87 -4.45 -11.29
C MET A 138 -8.99 -4.04 -12.49
N ASN A 139 -9.46 -3.17 -13.39
CA ASN A 139 -8.65 -2.67 -14.49
C ASN A 139 -7.47 -1.84 -13.96
N GLY A 140 -6.25 -2.37 -14.09
CA GLY A 140 -5.01 -1.70 -13.69
C GLY A 140 -4.58 -0.57 -14.64
N ARG A 141 -5.16 -0.52 -15.86
CA ARG A 141 -4.82 0.44 -16.94
C ARG A 141 -6.07 1.06 -17.55
N PRO A 142 -6.75 1.96 -16.85
CA PRO A 142 -7.88 2.70 -17.42
C PRO A 142 -7.40 3.55 -18.61
N ALA A 143 -8.32 3.87 -19.53
CA ALA A 143 -8.03 4.70 -20.71
C ALA A 143 -7.39 6.05 -20.34
N ASN A 144 -7.79 6.63 -19.21
CA ASN A 144 -7.14 7.81 -18.65
C ASN A 144 -6.24 7.41 -17.46
N PRO A 145 -4.90 7.49 -17.58
CA PRO A 145 -3.96 7.13 -16.53
C PRO A 145 -4.14 7.88 -15.20
N LYS A 146 -4.79 9.04 -15.21
CA LYS A 146 -5.14 9.82 -14.01
C LYS A 146 -5.96 8.99 -13.01
N TYR A 147 -6.77 8.07 -13.50
CA TYR A 147 -7.66 7.24 -12.69
C TYR A 147 -7.05 5.89 -12.30
N ALA A 148 -5.82 5.60 -12.75
CA ALA A 148 -5.13 4.38 -12.38
C ALA A 148 -4.81 4.37 -10.87
N ARG A 149 -5.29 3.33 -10.17
CA ARG A 149 -4.98 3.06 -8.75
C ARG A 149 -4.42 1.66 -8.60
N ASN A 150 -3.57 1.45 -7.59
CA ASN A 150 -3.19 0.09 -7.23
C ASN A 150 -4.37 -0.63 -6.58
N LYS A 151 -4.27 -1.94 -6.45
CA LYS A 151 -5.34 -2.79 -5.89
C LYS A 151 -5.04 -3.21 -4.44
N ASN A 152 -3.96 -2.64 -3.87
CA ASN A 152 -3.65 -2.87 -2.47
C ASN A 152 -4.63 -2.07 -1.59
N VAL A 153 -5.14 -2.74 -0.58
CA VAL A 153 -6.14 -2.18 0.34
C VAL A 153 -5.66 -2.38 1.77
N LEU A 154 -5.65 -1.32 2.55
CA LEU A 154 -5.49 -1.39 4.00
C LEU A 154 -6.89 -1.40 4.64
N VAL A 155 -7.21 -2.47 5.35
CA VAL A 155 -8.47 -2.60 6.09
C VAL A 155 -8.18 -2.60 7.59
N ILE A 156 -8.77 -1.68 8.31
CA ILE A 156 -8.59 -1.55 9.75
C ILE A 156 -9.95 -1.70 10.44
N GLY A 157 -10.01 -2.59 11.40
CA GLY A 157 -11.22 -2.77 12.18
C GLY A 157 -10.99 -3.59 13.44
N GLY A 158 -11.40 -3.07 14.57
CA GLY A 158 -11.29 -3.76 15.86
C GLY A 158 -11.96 -5.13 15.88
N SER A 159 -11.79 -5.88 16.96
CA SER A 159 -12.49 -7.16 17.14
C SER A 159 -14.00 -6.94 17.05
N GLY A 160 -14.71 -7.81 16.32
CA GLY A 160 -16.15 -7.69 16.11
C GLY A 160 -16.59 -6.61 15.10
N SER A 161 -15.68 -5.85 14.48
CA SER A 161 -16.04 -4.84 13.46
C SER A 161 -16.59 -5.44 12.17
N GLY A 162 -16.45 -6.76 11.97
CA GLY A 162 -16.96 -7.49 10.83
C GLY A 162 -16.06 -7.49 9.60
N LYS A 163 -14.73 -7.39 9.77
CA LYS A 163 -13.72 -7.44 8.69
C LYS A 163 -14.00 -8.55 7.68
N THR A 164 -14.17 -9.77 8.17
CA THR A 164 -14.45 -10.94 7.33
C THR A 164 -15.80 -10.83 6.61
N ARG A 165 -16.86 -10.44 7.34
CA ARG A 165 -18.23 -10.34 6.81
C ARG A 165 -18.42 -9.22 5.79
N PHE A 166 -17.86 -8.03 6.06
CA PHE A 166 -18.10 -6.83 5.24
C PHE A 166 -17.04 -6.61 4.16
N PHE A 167 -15.87 -7.27 4.24
CA PHE A 167 -14.82 -7.09 3.25
C PHE A 167 -14.33 -8.40 2.64
N VAL A 168 -13.91 -9.41 3.42
CA VAL A 168 -13.30 -10.63 2.87
C VAL A 168 -14.30 -11.44 2.04
N LYS A 169 -15.41 -11.85 2.64
CA LYS A 169 -16.45 -12.66 1.95
C LYS A 169 -17.02 -11.96 0.72
N PRO A 170 -17.42 -10.66 0.76
CA PRO A 170 -17.89 -9.96 -0.44
C PRO A 170 -16.90 -9.99 -1.59
N ASN A 171 -15.61 -9.84 -1.30
CA ASN A 171 -14.57 -9.87 -2.31
C ASN A 171 -14.25 -11.27 -2.84
N LEU A 172 -14.41 -12.32 -2.05
CA LEU A 172 -14.36 -13.71 -2.53
C LEU A 172 -15.53 -14.03 -3.45
N MET A 173 -16.73 -13.54 -3.13
CA MET A 173 -17.93 -13.72 -3.98
C MET A 173 -17.81 -13.05 -5.36
N GLN A 174 -16.88 -12.13 -5.57
CA GLN A 174 -16.62 -11.52 -6.89
C GLN A 174 -16.01 -12.50 -7.88
N MET A 175 -15.24 -13.48 -7.43
CA MET A 175 -14.67 -14.59 -8.22
C MET A 175 -13.93 -14.16 -9.51
N HIS A 176 -13.29 -12.98 -9.49
CA HIS A 176 -12.59 -12.42 -10.65
C HIS A 176 -11.09 -12.73 -10.69
N SER A 177 -10.50 -13.23 -9.60
CA SER A 177 -9.06 -13.43 -9.43
C SER A 177 -8.77 -14.81 -8.85
N SER A 178 -7.53 -15.25 -8.88
CA SER A 178 -7.06 -16.24 -7.90
C SER A 178 -6.92 -15.57 -6.54
N TYR A 179 -7.12 -16.34 -5.49
CA TYR A 179 -7.09 -15.81 -4.13
C TYR A 179 -6.08 -16.57 -3.27
N CYS A 180 -5.33 -15.82 -2.44
CA CYS A 180 -4.61 -16.36 -1.31
C CYS A 180 -5.18 -15.71 -0.05
N VAL A 181 -5.80 -16.50 0.82
CA VAL A 181 -6.59 -15.99 1.96
C VAL A 181 -5.98 -16.48 3.25
N THR A 182 -5.53 -15.57 4.11
CA THR A 182 -5.27 -15.94 5.50
C THR A 182 -6.62 -16.10 6.21
N ASP A 183 -6.83 -17.24 6.82
CA ASP A 183 -8.10 -17.64 7.46
C ASP A 183 -7.89 -17.95 8.94
N PRO A 184 -7.98 -16.95 9.82
CA PRO A 184 -7.92 -17.18 11.25
C PRO A 184 -9.09 -18.08 11.67
N LYS A 185 -8.81 -19.29 12.16
CA LYS A 185 -9.79 -20.32 12.60
C LYS A 185 -10.29 -21.28 11.52
N GLY A 186 -10.05 -21.05 10.24
CA GLY A 186 -10.53 -21.92 9.16
C GLY A 186 -12.01 -21.79 8.82
N THR A 187 -12.66 -20.69 9.24
CA THR A 187 -14.09 -20.48 8.97
C THR A 187 -14.36 -19.99 7.55
N ILE A 188 -13.45 -19.21 6.96
CA ILE A 188 -13.64 -18.64 5.63
C ILE A 188 -13.66 -19.75 4.57
N VAL A 189 -12.78 -20.74 4.68
CA VAL A 189 -12.78 -21.88 3.75
C VAL A 189 -14.05 -22.72 3.88
N LEU A 190 -14.55 -22.93 5.09
CA LEU A 190 -15.80 -23.68 5.30
C LEU A 190 -17.00 -22.97 4.69
N GLU A 191 -17.08 -21.65 4.84
CA GLU A 191 -18.21 -20.84 4.41
C GLU A 191 -18.19 -20.48 2.91
N CYS A 192 -17.00 -20.37 2.30
CA CYS A 192 -16.83 -19.90 0.91
C CYS A 192 -16.24 -20.97 -0.03
N GLY A 193 -15.60 -22.02 0.49
CA GLY A 193 -14.83 -22.98 -0.31
C GLY A 193 -15.67 -23.70 -1.35
N LYS A 194 -16.88 -24.14 -1.01
CA LYS A 194 -17.78 -24.83 -1.95
C LYS A 194 -18.21 -23.92 -3.09
N MET A 195 -18.55 -22.67 -2.80
CA MET A 195 -18.87 -21.67 -3.83
C MET A 195 -17.74 -21.56 -4.85
N LEU A 196 -16.50 -21.50 -4.38
CA LEU A 196 -15.33 -21.36 -5.25
C LEU A 196 -15.08 -22.66 -6.05
N GLU A 197 -15.14 -23.84 -5.42
CA GLU A 197 -15.02 -25.15 -6.08
C GLU A 197 -16.03 -25.30 -7.20
N ASP A 198 -17.31 -25.04 -6.92
CA ASP A 198 -18.42 -25.16 -7.88
C ASP A 198 -18.28 -24.16 -9.06
N ASN A 199 -17.51 -23.08 -8.90
CA ASN A 199 -17.21 -22.10 -9.95
C ASN A 199 -15.81 -22.27 -10.58
N GLY A 200 -15.24 -23.48 -10.47
CA GLY A 200 -14.04 -23.90 -11.20
C GLY A 200 -12.73 -23.47 -10.57
N TYR A 201 -12.72 -23.11 -9.29
CA TYR A 201 -11.47 -22.87 -8.57
C TYR A 201 -10.87 -24.19 -8.08
N GLU A 202 -9.56 -24.29 -8.23
CA GLU A 202 -8.80 -25.27 -7.48
C GLU A 202 -8.62 -24.78 -6.03
N ILE A 203 -9.10 -25.57 -5.06
CA ILE A 203 -8.95 -25.24 -3.64
C ILE A 203 -7.65 -25.84 -3.12
N LYS A 204 -6.82 -25.02 -2.46
CA LYS A 204 -5.60 -25.42 -1.76
C LYS A 204 -5.68 -24.98 -0.31
N ILE A 205 -5.17 -25.80 0.59
CA ILE A 205 -5.30 -25.57 2.04
C ILE A 205 -3.96 -25.83 2.71
N LEU A 206 -3.43 -24.81 3.36
CA LEU A 206 -2.35 -24.93 4.34
C LEU A 206 -2.93 -24.67 5.73
N ASN A 207 -2.91 -25.65 6.62
CA ASN A 207 -3.53 -25.54 7.94
C ASN A 207 -2.49 -25.78 9.02
N THR A 208 -2.12 -24.71 9.75
CA THR A 208 -1.16 -24.79 10.85
C THR A 208 -1.81 -25.05 12.22
N ILE A 209 -3.14 -25.11 12.29
CA ILE A 209 -3.88 -25.49 13.51
C ILE A 209 -4.09 -26.99 13.57
N ASN A 210 -4.45 -27.59 12.44
CA ASN A 210 -4.69 -29.02 12.33
C ASN A 210 -4.00 -29.58 11.07
N PHE A 211 -2.80 -30.08 11.25
CA PHE A 211 -1.96 -30.59 10.16
C PHE A 211 -2.60 -31.74 9.36
N LYS A 212 -3.48 -32.52 9.97
CA LYS A 212 -4.21 -33.61 9.30
C LYS A 212 -5.22 -33.09 8.26
N LYS A 213 -5.64 -31.82 8.38
CA LYS A 213 -6.55 -31.14 7.45
C LYS A 213 -5.79 -30.14 6.56
N SER A 214 -4.52 -30.42 6.28
CA SER A 214 -3.64 -29.61 5.45
C SER A 214 -3.11 -30.38 4.27
N MET A 215 -2.93 -29.71 3.16
CA MET A 215 -2.06 -30.17 2.07
C MET A 215 -0.60 -30.00 2.48
N LYS A 216 0.27 -30.82 1.95
CA LYS A 216 1.70 -30.76 2.21
C LYS A 216 2.32 -29.53 1.54
N TYR A 217 3.29 -28.93 2.25
CA TYR A 217 4.04 -27.79 1.79
C TYR A 217 5.52 -27.98 2.07
N ASN A 218 6.33 -28.07 1.03
CA ASN A 218 7.77 -28.22 1.15
C ASN A 218 8.51 -26.99 0.57
N PRO A 219 9.11 -26.12 1.39
CA PRO A 219 9.86 -24.97 0.91
C PRO A 219 11.03 -25.31 -0.03
N PHE A 220 11.63 -26.49 0.09
CA PHE A 220 12.73 -26.90 -0.78
C PHE A 220 12.27 -27.12 -2.24
N ALA A 221 11.00 -27.45 -2.46
CA ALA A 221 10.44 -27.59 -3.81
C ALA A 221 10.49 -26.28 -4.63
N TYR A 222 10.62 -25.16 -3.97
CA TYR A 222 10.63 -23.81 -4.57
C TYR A 222 12.01 -23.17 -4.63
N LEU A 223 13.07 -23.87 -4.22
CA LEU A 223 14.44 -23.40 -4.39
C LEU A 223 14.88 -23.62 -5.84
N ARG A 224 15.23 -22.56 -6.53
CA ARG A 224 15.68 -22.57 -7.93
C ARG A 224 17.12 -22.07 -8.08
N SER A 225 17.63 -21.38 -7.07
CA SER A 225 18.94 -20.74 -7.09
C SER A 225 19.51 -20.54 -5.68
N GLU A 226 20.80 -20.25 -5.60
CA GLU A 226 21.46 -19.85 -4.36
C GLU A 226 20.80 -18.63 -3.70
N LYS A 227 20.21 -17.72 -4.51
CA LYS A 227 19.47 -16.57 -3.99
C LYS A 227 18.25 -17.00 -3.18
N ASP A 228 17.58 -18.06 -3.59
CA ASP A 228 16.39 -18.57 -2.89
C ASP A 228 16.77 -19.27 -1.60
N ILE A 229 17.92 -19.95 -1.57
CA ILE A 229 18.50 -20.50 -0.33
C ILE A 229 18.73 -19.36 0.68
N LEU A 230 19.36 -18.26 0.25
CA LEU A 230 19.61 -17.10 1.12
C LEU A 230 18.31 -16.47 1.62
N LYS A 231 17.28 -16.37 0.76
CA LYS A 231 15.94 -15.84 1.16
C LYS A 231 15.27 -16.76 2.19
N LEU A 232 15.32 -18.09 1.98
CA LEU A 232 14.76 -19.07 2.91
C LEU A 232 15.44 -18.95 4.28
N VAL A 233 16.77 -18.97 4.33
CA VAL A 233 17.54 -18.82 5.58
C VAL A 233 17.21 -17.49 6.26
N GLN A 234 17.13 -16.39 5.52
CA GLN A 234 16.76 -15.09 6.10
C GLN A 234 15.36 -15.12 6.73
N THR A 235 14.40 -15.78 6.09
CA THR A 235 13.03 -15.86 6.59
C THR A 235 12.93 -16.74 7.83
N ILE A 236 13.63 -17.87 7.86
CA ILE A 236 13.75 -18.72 9.07
C ILE A 236 14.27 -17.90 10.24
N ILE A 237 15.44 -17.30 10.10
CA ILE A 237 16.08 -16.52 11.16
C ILE A 237 15.20 -15.34 11.63
N ALA A 238 14.50 -14.69 10.73
CA ALA A 238 13.66 -13.53 11.07
C ALA A 238 12.44 -13.90 11.91
N ASN A 239 11.91 -15.13 11.75
CA ASN A 239 10.66 -15.56 12.37
C ASN A 239 10.84 -16.61 13.49
N THR A 240 12.06 -17.04 13.79
CA THR A 240 12.36 -17.98 14.85
C THR A 240 13.26 -17.37 15.94
N LYS A 241 13.17 -16.05 16.14
CA LYS A 241 13.89 -15.35 17.21
C LYS A 241 13.23 -15.66 18.54
N GLY A 242 14.06 -15.98 19.57
CA GLY A 242 13.60 -16.11 20.95
C GLY A 242 13.13 -14.76 21.52
N GLU A 243 12.22 -14.80 22.50
CA GLU A 243 11.82 -13.63 23.26
C GLU A 243 13.06 -13.01 23.96
N GLY A 244 13.33 -11.73 23.69
CA GLY A 244 14.44 -10.99 24.30
C GLY A 244 15.71 -10.85 23.46
N GLU A 245 15.83 -11.47 22.29
CA GLU A 245 16.92 -11.18 21.36
C GLU A 245 16.84 -9.73 20.86
N LYS A 246 17.76 -8.88 21.34
CA LYS A 246 17.87 -7.50 20.86
C LYS A 246 18.17 -7.49 19.36
N ALA A 247 17.49 -6.60 18.64
CA ALA A 247 17.71 -6.38 17.21
C ALA A 247 19.12 -5.81 16.95
N GLY A 248 20.09 -6.68 16.77
CA GLY A 248 21.43 -6.40 16.31
C GLY A 248 21.89 -7.61 15.51
N GLU A 249 22.58 -7.41 14.37
CA GLU A 249 23.25 -8.52 13.70
C GLU A 249 24.41 -8.98 14.59
N ASP A 250 24.09 -9.81 15.56
CA ASP A 250 25.05 -10.44 16.44
C ASP A 250 25.87 -11.45 15.62
N PHE A 251 27.08 -11.67 16.06
CA PHE A 251 28.00 -12.70 15.53
C PHE A 251 27.29 -14.06 15.40
N TRP A 252 26.49 -14.42 16.41
CA TRP A 252 25.75 -15.70 16.44
C TRP A 252 24.78 -15.83 15.26
N VAL A 253 23.97 -14.83 14.99
CA VAL A 253 23.02 -14.82 13.86
C VAL A 253 23.74 -14.93 12.51
N LYS A 254 24.91 -14.28 12.36
CA LYS A 254 25.72 -14.39 11.15
C LYS A 254 26.29 -15.79 10.98
N ALA A 255 26.75 -16.40 12.05
CA ALA A 255 27.28 -17.77 12.03
C ALA A 255 26.19 -18.80 11.77
N GLU A 256 25.02 -18.67 12.39
CA GLU A 256 23.83 -19.49 12.10
C GLU A 256 23.43 -19.41 10.63
N LYS A 257 23.40 -18.21 10.06
CA LYS A 257 23.10 -18.01 8.62
C LYS A 257 24.09 -18.76 7.72
N LEU A 258 25.38 -18.70 8.04
CA LEU A 258 26.40 -19.43 7.27
C LEU A 258 26.17 -20.94 7.35
N TYR A 259 25.88 -21.45 8.53
CA TYR A 259 25.65 -22.87 8.76
C TYR A 259 24.39 -23.36 8.05
N TYR A 260 23.23 -22.72 8.25
CA TYR A 260 22.02 -23.05 7.51
C TYR A 260 22.20 -22.97 6.00
N THR A 261 22.90 -21.94 5.51
CA THR A 261 23.16 -21.77 4.08
C THR A 261 24.02 -22.90 3.53
N ALA A 262 24.99 -23.40 4.32
CA ALA A 262 25.81 -24.53 3.95
C ALA A 262 24.98 -25.81 3.84
N LEU A 263 24.21 -26.14 4.89
CA LEU A 263 23.42 -27.38 4.93
C LEU A 263 22.30 -27.37 3.88
N ILE A 264 21.53 -26.30 3.79
CA ILE A 264 20.45 -26.17 2.79
C ILE A 264 21.06 -26.19 1.37
N GLY A 265 22.22 -25.55 1.17
CA GLY A 265 22.96 -25.59 -0.09
C GLY A 265 23.41 -27.00 -0.44
N TYR A 266 23.92 -27.80 0.52
CA TYR A 266 24.27 -29.21 0.30
C TYR A 266 23.03 -30.03 -0.11
N ILE A 267 21.92 -29.90 0.65
CA ILE A 267 20.65 -30.59 0.36
C ILE A 267 20.14 -30.20 -1.04
N PHE A 268 20.21 -28.94 -1.41
CA PHE A 268 19.72 -28.45 -2.69
C PHE A 268 20.48 -29.07 -3.89
N TYR A 269 21.80 -29.17 -3.80
CA TYR A 269 22.62 -29.65 -4.90
C TYR A 269 22.83 -31.18 -4.90
N GLU A 270 23.14 -31.75 -3.74
CA GLU A 270 23.65 -33.11 -3.65
C GLU A 270 22.62 -34.16 -3.19
N ALA A 271 21.56 -33.74 -2.46
CA ALA A 271 20.56 -34.67 -1.97
C ALA A 271 19.61 -35.17 -3.09
N PRO A 272 19.14 -36.42 -3.03
CA PRO A 272 18.06 -36.91 -3.91
C PRO A 272 16.76 -36.15 -3.62
N ARG A 273 15.81 -36.18 -4.55
CA ARG A 273 14.59 -35.38 -4.50
C ARG A 273 13.77 -35.61 -3.22
N GLU A 274 13.69 -36.84 -2.77
CA GLU A 274 12.94 -37.30 -1.61
C GLU A 274 13.50 -36.76 -0.28
N GLU A 275 14.81 -36.44 -0.26
CA GLU A 275 15.52 -35.91 0.90
C GLU A 275 15.63 -34.38 0.88
N LYS A 276 15.11 -33.70 -0.15
CA LYS A 276 15.11 -32.23 -0.20
C LYS A 276 13.96 -31.68 0.65
N ASN A 277 14.12 -31.71 1.98
CA ASN A 277 13.13 -31.28 2.95
C ASN A 277 13.75 -30.87 4.30
N PHE A 278 12.93 -30.40 5.23
CA PHE A 278 13.38 -30.00 6.56
C PHE A 278 13.78 -31.18 7.46
N ALA A 279 13.24 -32.39 7.23
CA ALA A 279 13.65 -33.54 8.03
C ALA A 279 15.15 -33.85 7.80
N THR A 280 15.59 -33.85 6.57
CA THR A 280 17.02 -34.02 6.21
C THR A 280 17.89 -32.91 6.81
N LEU A 281 17.41 -31.66 6.80
CA LEU A 281 18.13 -30.56 7.44
C LEU A 281 18.33 -30.78 8.94
N LEU A 282 17.31 -31.27 9.64
CA LEU A 282 17.40 -31.60 11.07
C LEU A 282 18.34 -32.77 11.32
N ASP A 283 18.21 -33.84 10.53
CA ASP A 283 19.11 -34.99 10.65
C ASP A 283 20.58 -34.59 10.45
N MET A 284 20.85 -33.65 9.54
CA MET A 284 22.21 -33.10 9.35
C MET A 284 22.65 -32.25 10.55
N ILE A 285 21.77 -31.46 11.17
CA ILE A 285 22.10 -30.69 12.38
C ILE A 285 22.40 -31.64 13.54
N ASP A 286 21.59 -32.65 13.74
CA ASP A 286 21.76 -33.64 14.79
C ASP A 286 23.07 -34.46 14.61
N ALA A 287 23.45 -34.74 13.36
CA ALA A 287 24.71 -35.40 13.05
C ALA A 287 25.95 -34.51 13.18
N SER A 288 25.77 -33.21 13.45
CA SER A 288 26.85 -32.22 13.54
C SER A 288 27.41 -32.08 14.95
N GLU A 289 27.79 -33.19 15.60
CA GLU A 289 28.39 -33.18 16.93
C GLU A 289 29.74 -32.43 16.93
N VAL A 290 29.96 -31.58 17.96
CA VAL A 290 31.24 -30.90 18.20
C VAL A 290 31.78 -31.33 19.56
N ARG A 291 33.02 -31.80 19.58
CA ARG A 291 33.76 -32.14 20.80
C ARG A 291 34.64 -30.97 21.22
N GLU A 292 34.53 -30.53 22.46
CA GLU A 292 35.29 -29.40 22.96
C GLU A 292 36.75 -29.77 23.29
N ASP A 293 36.98 -31.04 23.58
CA ASP A 293 38.25 -31.65 23.99
C ASP A 293 39.09 -32.19 22.81
N ASP A 294 38.51 -32.26 21.62
CA ASP A 294 39.19 -32.75 20.44
C ASP A 294 38.85 -31.88 19.19
N GLU A 295 39.72 -30.92 18.90
CA GLU A 295 39.57 -30.05 17.71
C GLU A 295 39.79 -30.78 16.41
N THR A 296 40.36 -32.00 16.40
CA THR A 296 40.59 -32.82 15.24
C THR A 296 39.41 -33.75 14.92
N TYR A 297 38.42 -33.80 15.83
CA TYR A 297 37.24 -34.63 15.63
C TYR A 297 36.43 -34.22 14.41
N MET A 298 36.23 -35.17 13.53
CA MET A 298 35.42 -35.00 12.29
C MET A 298 34.09 -35.73 12.44
N ASN A 299 33.02 -34.98 12.58
CA ASN A 299 31.66 -35.51 12.57
C ASN A 299 31.23 -36.00 11.16
N PRO A 300 30.08 -36.69 11.03
CA PRO A 300 29.59 -37.16 9.72
C PRO A 300 29.42 -36.03 8.70
N ILE A 301 28.99 -34.84 9.12
CA ILE A 301 28.78 -33.70 8.22
C ILE A 301 30.11 -33.12 7.74
N ASP A 302 31.14 -33.04 8.61
CA ASP A 302 32.49 -32.66 8.19
C ASP A 302 32.99 -33.54 7.05
N ARG A 303 32.78 -34.86 7.17
CA ARG A 303 33.20 -35.82 6.14
C ARG A 303 32.45 -35.63 4.82
N LEU A 304 31.14 -35.33 4.88
CA LEU A 304 30.35 -35.03 3.67
C LEU A 304 30.88 -33.79 2.95
N PHE A 305 31.15 -32.71 3.71
CA PHE A 305 31.69 -31.47 3.13
C PHE A 305 33.13 -31.62 2.65
N GLU A 306 33.98 -32.43 3.33
CA GLU A 306 35.32 -32.73 2.84
C GLU A 306 35.29 -33.53 1.52
N ALA A 307 34.39 -34.51 1.43
CA ALA A 307 34.22 -35.29 0.19
C ALA A 307 33.75 -34.40 -0.97
N LEU A 308 32.81 -33.50 -0.69
CA LEU A 308 32.33 -32.54 -1.68
C LEU A 308 33.41 -31.54 -2.08
N GLU A 309 34.23 -31.06 -1.12
CA GLU A 309 35.34 -30.16 -1.39
C GLU A 309 36.41 -30.82 -2.32
N LYS A 310 36.70 -32.09 -2.10
CA LYS A 310 37.63 -32.83 -2.97
C LYS A 310 37.09 -32.95 -4.40
N LYS A 311 35.75 -33.07 -4.55
CA LYS A 311 35.08 -33.15 -5.85
C LYS A 311 34.98 -31.79 -6.52
N GLU A 312 34.58 -30.77 -5.76
CA GLU A 312 34.33 -29.40 -6.26
C GLU A 312 34.74 -28.35 -5.21
N PRO A 313 36.02 -27.89 -5.19
CA PRO A 313 36.50 -26.93 -4.18
C PRO A 313 35.79 -25.58 -4.20
N THR A 314 35.14 -25.22 -5.31
CA THR A 314 34.44 -23.94 -5.48
C THR A 314 32.94 -24.02 -5.20
N HIS A 315 32.44 -25.20 -4.80
CA HIS A 315 31.01 -25.41 -4.53
C HIS A 315 30.46 -24.43 -3.52
N PHE A 316 29.26 -23.89 -3.78
CA PHE A 316 28.62 -22.86 -2.95
C PHE A 316 28.50 -23.28 -1.47
N ALA A 317 27.98 -24.49 -1.22
CA ALA A 317 27.79 -25.00 0.12
C ALA A 317 29.13 -25.17 0.87
N VAL A 318 30.17 -25.65 0.21
CA VAL A 318 31.53 -25.80 0.78
C VAL A 318 32.06 -24.43 1.22
N LYS A 319 31.93 -23.40 0.38
CA LYS A 319 32.36 -22.04 0.74
C LYS A 319 31.67 -21.50 1.98
N GLN A 320 30.39 -21.79 2.17
CA GLN A 320 29.66 -21.35 3.36
C GLN A 320 30.08 -22.17 4.58
N TYR A 321 30.24 -23.48 4.44
CA TYR A 321 30.65 -24.36 5.50
C TYR A 321 32.06 -24.03 6.02
N LYS A 322 33.01 -23.75 5.13
CA LYS A 322 34.36 -23.30 5.52
C LYS A 322 34.33 -22.02 6.37
N LYS A 323 33.47 -21.07 6.02
CA LYS A 323 33.33 -19.84 6.81
C LYS A 323 32.75 -20.13 8.20
N TYR A 324 31.79 -21.05 8.29
CA TYR A 324 31.24 -21.51 9.58
C TYR A 324 32.33 -22.20 10.42
N LYS A 325 33.14 -23.06 9.84
CA LYS A 325 34.22 -23.80 10.53
C LYS A 325 35.37 -22.92 11.05
N LEU A 326 35.37 -21.62 10.72
CA LEU A 326 36.26 -20.66 11.39
C LEU A 326 35.90 -20.46 12.89
N ALA A 327 34.66 -20.81 13.28
CA ALA A 327 34.28 -20.90 14.67
C ALA A 327 34.74 -22.26 15.23
N ALA A 328 35.50 -22.24 16.31
CA ALA A 328 36.07 -23.45 16.95
C ALA A 328 35.50 -23.72 18.33
N GLY A 329 35.57 -24.98 18.76
CA GLY A 329 35.31 -25.42 20.12
C GLY A 329 33.95 -24.97 20.67
N LYS A 330 33.93 -24.27 21.80
CA LYS A 330 32.70 -23.81 22.48
C LYS A 330 31.82 -22.91 21.63
N THR A 331 32.42 -22.10 20.73
CA THR A 331 31.71 -21.22 19.82
C THR A 331 30.89 -22.02 18.82
N ALA A 332 31.49 -23.01 18.17
CA ALA A 332 30.81 -23.89 17.23
C ALA A 332 29.64 -24.65 17.88
N LYS A 333 29.88 -25.20 19.09
CA LYS A 333 28.83 -25.88 19.86
C LYS A 333 27.66 -24.96 20.21
N SER A 334 27.93 -23.72 20.62
CA SER A 334 26.87 -22.73 20.90
C SER A 334 26.04 -22.37 19.65
N ILE A 335 26.69 -22.26 18.47
CA ILE A 335 25.99 -22.03 17.19
C ILE A 335 25.06 -23.22 16.87
N LEU A 336 25.53 -24.46 17.04
CA LEU A 336 24.71 -25.66 16.79
C LEU A 336 23.51 -25.73 17.74
N ILE A 337 23.70 -25.45 19.03
CA ILE A 337 22.61 -25.40 20.01
C ILE A 337 21.57 -24.36 19.59
N SER A 338 22.02 -23.17 19.16
CA SER A 338 21.12 -22.12 18.69
C SER A 338 20.35 -22.51 17.43
N CYS A 339 21.04 -23.15 16.47
CA CYS A 339 20.39 -23.68 15.27
C CYS A 339 19.34 -24.76 15.60
N GLY A 340 19.66 -25.71 16.47
CA GLY A 340 18.72 -26.75 16.91
C GLY A 340 17.50 -26.13 17.63
N ALA A 341 17.73 -25.18 18.54
CA ALA A 341 16.65 -24.51 19.27
C ALA A 341 15.68 -23.75 18.35
N ARG A 342 16.17 -23.09 17.28
CA ARG A 342 15.30 -22.40 16.31
C ARG A 342 14.40 -23.35 15.53
N LEU A 343 14.84 -24.56 15.28
CA LEU A 343 14.08 -25.58 14.54
C LEU A 343 13.39 -26.60 15.45
N ALA A 344 13.41 -26.41 16.79
CA ALA A 344 12.74 -27.27 17.74
C ALA A 344 11.25 -27.55 17.43
N PRO A 345 10.45 -26.63 16.85
CA PRO A 345 9.09 -26.95 16.43
C PRO A 345 9.00 -28.13 15.44
N PHE A 346 10.05 -28.42 14.67
CA PHE A 346 10.10 -29.57 13.77
C PHE A 346 10.30 -30.93 14.46
N ASP A 347 10.50 -30.97 15.78
CA ASP A 347 10.46 -32.22 16.56
C ASP A 347 9.04 -32.80 16.57
N ILE A 348 8.03 -31.97 16.26
CA ILE A 348 6.65 -32.40 16.06
C ILE A 348 6.56 -33.18 14.75
N ARG A 349 6.24 -34.47 14.84
CA ARG A 349 6.18 -35.40 13.70
C ARG A 349 5.21 -34.93 12.63
N GLU A 350 4.05 -34.43 13.04
CA GLU A 350 3.02 -33.93 12.12
C GLU A 350 3.48 -32.72 11.31
N LEU A 351 4.33 -31.85 11.87
CA LEU A 351 4.93 -30.73 11.14
C LEU A 351 5.98 -31.22 10.13
N ARG A 352 6.83 -32.18 10.51
CA ARG A 352 7.78 -32.78 9.56
C ARG A 352 7.06 -33.45 8.39
N ASP A 353 5.96 -34.14 8.67
CA ASP A 353 5.13 -34.79 7.66
C ASP A 353 4.49 -33.77 6.70
N LEU A 354 3.96 -32.65 7.26
CA LEU A 354 3.42 -31.54 6.51
C LEU A 354 4.42 -30.95 5.52
N MET A 355 5.69 -30.84 5.93
CA MET A 355 6.75 -30.17 5.18
C MET A 355 7.66 -31.13 4.40
N SER A 356 7.27 -32.41 4.25
CA SER A 356 8.06 -33.44 3.55
C SER A 356 7.93 -33.36 2.03
N GLU A 357 6.75 -33.06 1.50
CA GLU A 357 6.44 -32.98 0.07
C GLU A 357 5.68 -31.71 -0.24
N ASP A 358 5.49 -31.37 -1.52
CA ASP A 358 4.71 -30.20 -1.92
C ASP A 358 3.45 -30.59 -2.70
N GLU A 359 2.31 -30.05 -2.26
CA GLU A 359 1.01 -30.16 -2.92
C GLU A 359 0.40 -28.78 -3.20
N LEU A 360 1.02 -27.69 -2.67
CA LEU A 360 0.49 -26.35 -2.84
C LEU A 360 0.74 -25.76 -4.23
N GLU A 361 1.82 -26.16 -4.92
CA GLU A 361 2.18 -25.64 -6.25
C GLU A 361 2.00 -24.11 -6.31
N LEU A 362 2.64 -23.39 -5.39
CA LEU A 362 2.46 -21.94 -5.18
C LEU A 362 2.67 -21.11 -6.45
N ASP A 363 3.54 -21.57 -7.33
CA ASP A 363 3.87 -20.91 -8.58
C ASP A 363 2.76 -21.01 -9.65
N THR A 364 1.70 -21.79 -9.39
CA THR A 364 0.57 -21.96 -10.34
C THR A 364 -0.62 -21.02 -10.07
N LEU A 365 -0.58 -20.25 -8.96
CA LEU A 365 -1.71 -19.38 -8.59
C LEU A 365 -2.00 -18.30 -9.64
N GLY A 366 -0.98 -17.89 -10.39
CA GLY A 366 -1.14 -16.91 -11.47
C GLY A 366 -1.55 -17.49 -12.82
N ASP A 367 -1.57 -18.82 -12.98
CA ASP A 367 -1.83 -19.51 -14.25
C ASP A 367 -3.31 -19.85 -14.43
N ARG A 368 -3.94 -20.27 -13.36
CA ARG A 368 -5.34 -20.74 -13.33
C ARG A 368 -6.03 -20.26 -12.06
N LYS A 369 -7.37 -20.21 -12.11
CA LYS A 369 -8.17 -19.83 -10.94
C LYS A 369 -7.94 -20.80 -9.78
N THR A 370 -7.24 -20.32 -8.77
CA THR A 370 -6.89 -21.07 -7.56
C THR A 370 -7.28 -20.27 -6.33
N ALA A 371 -7.77 -20.94 -5.30
CA ALA A 371 -8.02 -20.35 -4.00
C ALA A 371 -7.20 -21.10 -2.95
N LEU A 372 -6.12 -20.48 -2.48
CA LEU A 372 -5.29 -20.97 -1.40
C LEU A 372 -5.78 -20.39 -0.07
N PHE A 373 -6.22 -21.25 0.85
CA PHE A 373 -6.57 -20.89 2.21
C PHE A 373 -5.43 -21.26 3.16
N VAL A 374 -4.95 -20.27 3.89
CA VAL A 374 -3.87 -20.40 4.87
C VAL A 374 -4.49 -20.24 6.24
N ILE A 375 -4.77 -21.38 6.87
CA ILE A 375 -5.43 -21.43 8.19
C ILE A 375 -4.38 -21.28 9.27
N ILE A 376 -4.50 -20.23 10.06
CA ILE A 376 -3.57 -19.87 11.13
C ILE A 376 -4.29 -19.74 12.46
N SER A 377 -3.57 -19.90 13.58
CA SER A 377 -4.12 -19.61 14.89
C SER A 377 -4.20 -18.10 15.16
N ASP A 378 -5.24 -17.67 15.86
CA ASP A 378 -5.38 -16.31 16.36
C ASP A 378 -4.79 -16.13 17.77
N THR A 379 -4.41 -17.24 18.45
CA THR A 379 -3.93 -17.26 19.84
C THR A 379 -2.53 -17.85 20.01
N ASP A 380 -1.99 -18.55 19.00
CA ASP A 380 -0.72 -19.25 19.04
C ASP A 380 0.12 -18.90 17.80
N ASP A 381 1.32 -18.41 18.01
CA ASP A 381 2.25 -17.97 16.96
C ASP A 381 3.38 -18.98 16.67
N THR A 382 3.39 -20.13 17.36
CA THR A 382 4.44 -21.17 17.27
C THR A 382 4.77 -21.56 15.82
N PHE A 383 3.78 -21.62 14.94
CA PHE A 383 3.94 -22.05 13.54
C PHE A 383 3.88 -20.90 12.52
N ASN A 384 3.91 -19.65 12.98
CA ASN A 384 3.84 -18.49 12.08
C ASN A 384 5.04 -18.39 11.14
N PHE A 385 6.19 -18.96 11.51
CA PHE A 385 7.36 -19.04 10.64
C PHE A 385 7.08 -19.83 9.35
N VAL A 386 6.28 -20.91 9.40
CA VAL A 386 5.87 -21.70 8.24
C VAL A 386 5.08 -20.82 7.26
N VAL A 387 4.15 -20.06 7.82
CA VAL A 387 3.28 -19.13 7.06
C VAL A 387 4.09 -18.00 6.43
N SER A 388 5.03 -17.42 7.18
CA SER A 388 5.96 -16.40 6.68
C SER A 388 6.83 -16.91 5.54
N ILE A 389 7.37 -18.15 5.64
CA ILE A 389 8.16 -18.78 4.57
C ILE A 389 7.28 -18.93 3.33
N MET A 390 6.07 -19.45 3.49
CA MET A 390 5.12 -19.66 2.39
C MET A 390 4.79 -18.35 1.67
N TYR A 391 4.42 -17.29 2.40
CA TYR A 391 4.13 -16.00 1.78
C TYR A 391 5.36 -15.36 1.12
N SER A 392 6.53 -15.46 1.75
CA SER A 392 7.78 -14.99 1.16
C SER A 392 8.08 -15.69 -0.16
N GLN A 393 7.91 -17.00 -0.23
CA GLN A 393 8.08 -17.79 -1.45
C GLN A 393 6.98 -17.46 -2.48
N LEU A 394 5.72 -17.41 -2.08
CA LEU A 394 4.59 -17.10 -2.96
C LEU A 394 4.83 -15.79 -3.72
N PHE A 395 5.11 -14.69 -3.01
CA PHE A 395 5.33 -13.40 -3.66
C PHE A 395 6.53 -13.41 -4.59
N ASN A 396 7.66 -14.03 -4.19
CA ASN A 396 8.84 -14.11 -5.05
C ASN A 396 8.56 -14.94 -6.31
N LEU A 397 7.97 -16.14 -6.14
CA LEU A 397 7.65 -17.05 -7.25
C LEU A 397 6.71 -16.41 -8.28
N LEU A 398 5.66 -15.75 -7.81
CA LEU A 398 4.70 -15.08 -8.69
C LEU A 398 5.34 -13.88 -9.41
N CYS A 399 6.21 -13.12 -8.73
CA CYS A 399 6.94 -12.02 -9.36
C CYS A 399 7.91 -12.53 -10.43
N ASP A 400 8.74 -13.52 -10.09
CA ASP A 400 9.72 -14.12 -11.02
C ASP A 400 8.99 -14.73 -12.23
N LYS A 401 7.89 -15.47 -12.00
CA LYS A 401 7.08 -16.05 -13.07
C LYS A 401 6.41 -15.02 -13.97
N ALA A 402 5.90 -13.94 -13.38
CA ALA A 402 5.35 -12.83 -14.16
C ALA A 402 6.41 -12.22 -15.08
N ASP A 403 7.62 -12.00 -14.56
CA ASP A 403 8.70 -11.38 -15.32
C ASP A 403 9.31 -12.31 -16.37
N ASP A 404 9.67 -13.54 -15.96
CA ASP A 404 10.46 -14.46 -16.79
C ASP A 404 9.61 -15.26 -17.79
N VAL A 405 8.36 -15.61 -17.43
CA VAL A 405 7.49 -16.46 -18.25
C VAL A 405 6.44 -15.64 -19.02
N TYR A 406 5.85 -14.63 -18.36
CA TYR A 406 4.69 -13.89 -18.91
C TYR A 406 5.00 -12.46 -19.35
N GLY A 407 6.27 -12.08 -19.47
CA GLY A 407 6.64 -10.74 -19.95
C GLY A 407 6.16 -9.59 -19.07
N GLY A 408 6.15 -9.81 -17.76
CA GLY A 408 5.86 -8.81 -16.74
C GLY A 408 4.45 -8.87 -16.12
N ARG A 409 3.60 -9.88 -16.49
CA ARG A 409 2.22 -9.97 -15.98
C ARG A 409 1.70 -11.39 -15.93
N LEU A 410 1.11 -11.74 -14.80
CA LEU A 410 0.37 -12.98 -14.67
C LEU A 410 -0.92 -12.97 -15.52
N PRO A 411 -1.29 -14.09 -16.15
CA PRO A 411 -2.53 -14.23 -16.91
C PRO A 411 -3.78 -14.14 -16.02
N VAL A 412 -3.70 -14.61 -14.78
CA VAL A 412 -4.77 -14.49 -13.78
C VAL A 412 -4.28 -13.59 -12.65
N HIS A 413 -5.05 -12.54 -12.34
CA HIS A 413 -4.74 -11.67 -11.20
C HIS A 413 -4.74 -12.48 -9.90
N VAL A 414 -3.71 -12.32 -9.06
CA VAL A 414 -3.63 -12.95 -7.74
C VAL A 414 -3.92 -11.94 -6.65
N ARG A 415 -4.97 -12.19 -5.89
CA ARG A 415 -5.39 -11.33 -4.80
C ARG A 415 -5.11 -11.97 -3.44
N CYS A 416 -4.19 -11.40 -2.67
CA CYS A 416 -3.91 -11.86 -1.32
C CYS A 416 -4.80 -11.09 -0.33
N LEU A 417 -5.73 -11.80 0.34
CA LEU A 417 -6.58 -11.28 1.41
C LEU A 417 -5.97 -11.73 2.74
N LEU A 418 -5.15 -10.86 3.33
CA LEU A 418 -4.30 -11.17 4.48
C LEU A 418 -5.03 -10.79 5.76
N ASP A 419 -6.03 -11.62 6.17
CA ASP A 419 -6.77 -11.39 7.42
C ASP A 419 -5.87 -11.68 8.62
N GLU A 420 -5.97 -10.87 9.65
CA GLU A 420 -5.06 -10.84 10.81
C GLU A 420 -3.58 -10.82 10.39
N PHE A 421 -3.22 -9.90 9.50
CA PHE A 421 -1.87 -9.80 8.90
C PHE A 421 -0.74 -9.83 9.94
N ALA A 422 -0.98 -9.30 11.13
CA ALA A 422 0.00 -9.33 12.21
C ALA A 422 0.39 -10.76 12.65
N ASN A 423 -0.49 -11.74 12.46
CA ASN A 423 -0.25 -13.12 12.86
C ASN A 423 0.46 -13.95 11.77
N ILE A 424 0.74 -13.37 10.61
CA ILE A 424 1.51 -14.06 9.55
C ILE A 424 2.99 -14.17 9.91
N GLY A 425 3.48 -13.32 10.82
CA GLY A 425 4.90 -13.11 11.09
C GLY A 425 5.54 -12.11 10.12
N LEU A 426 6.86 -11.99 10.19
CA LEU A 426 7.61 -11.05 9.35
C LEU A 426 7.87 -11.63 7.96
N ILE A 427 7.28 -11.05 6.92
CA ILE A 427 7.67 -11.32 5.53
C ILE A 427 8.84 -10.38 5.19
N PRO A 428 10.06 -10.90 5.01
CA PRO A 428 11.23 -10.05 4.77
C PRO A 428 11.07 -9.18 3.52
N LYS A 429 11.38 -7.88 3.65
CA LYS A 429 11.31 -6.88 2.56
C LYS A 429 9.91 -6.68 1.97
N PHE A 430 8.87 -6.96 2.73
CA PHE A 430 7.48 -6.80 2.27
C PHE A 430 7.16 -5.37 1.84
N GLU A 431 7.78 -4.35 2.47
CA GLU A 431 7.67 -2.94 2.09
C GLU A 431 8.13 -2.67 0.65
N LYS A 432 9.09 -3.45 0.14
CA LYS A 432 9.55 -3.38 -1.25
C LYS A 432 8.66 -4.20 -2.18
N LEU A 433 8.23 -5.36 -1.72
CA LEU A 433 7.32 -6.24 -2.49
C LEU A 433 6.01 -5.53 -2.80
N ILE A 434 5.33 -4.97 -1.81
CA ILE A 434 4.02 -4.32 -1.99
C ILE A 434 4.07 -3.13 -2.97
N ALA A 435 5.23 -2.48 -3.10
CA ALA A 435 5.44 -1.40 -4.06
C ALA A 435 5.52 -1.91 -5.51
N THR A 436 5.96 -3.15 -5.72
CA THR A 436 6.31 -3.69 -7.05
C THR A 436 5.29 -4.68 -7.61
N ILE A 437 4.52 -5.35 -6.77
CA ILE A 437 3.56 -6.41 -7.18
C ILE A 437 2.45 -5.92 -8.12
N ARG A 438 2.09 -4.63 -8.03
CA ARG A 438 1.02 -4.02 -8.85
C ARG A 438 1.19 -4.28 -10.35
N SER A 439 2.41 -4.12 -10.89
CA SER A 439 2.67 -4.26 -12.33
C SER A 439 2.51 -5.69 -12.81
N ARG A 440 2.60 -6.67 -11.92
CA ARG A 440 2.59 -8.12 -12.16
C ARG A 440 1.24 -8.78 -11.98
N GLU A 441 0.16 -8.00 -11.86
CA GLU A 441 -1.20 -8.47 -11.57
C GLU A 441 -1.30 -9.21 -10.22
N ILE A 442 -0.60 -8.70 -9.21
CA ILE A 442 -0.69 -9.17 -7.83
C ILE A 442 -1.14 -8.00 -6.95
N SER A 443 -1.98 -8.26 -5.97
CA SER A 443 -2.42 -7.26 -4.99
C SER A 443 -2.57 -7.86 -3.60
N ALA A 444 -2.36 -7.03 -2.58
CA ALA A 444 -2.51 -7.40 -1.18
C ALA A 444 -3.57 -6.54 -0.49
N SER A 445 -4.51 -7.18 0.18
CA SER A 445 -5.41 -6.55 1.15
C SER A 445 -4.88 -6.85 2.55
N ILE A 446 -4.29 -5.86 3.19
CA ILE A 446 -3.72 -5.96 4.54
C ILE A 446 -4.84 -5.66 5.52
N ILE A 447 -5.21 -6.65 6.33
CA ILE A 447 -6.35 -6.55 7.24
C ILE A 447 -5.82 -6.63 8.68
N LEU A 448 -6.10 -5.60 9.46
CA LEU A 448 -5.56 -5.39 10.80
C LEU A 448 -6.68 -5.05 11.79
N GLN A 449 -6.42 -5.29 13.06
CA GLN A 449 -7.29 -4.77 14.13
C GLN A 449 -6.96 -3.31 14.46
N ALA A 450 -5.68 -2.94 14.37
CA ALA A 450 -5.16 -1.61 14.63
C ALA A 450 -3.87 -1.38 13.84
N GLN A 451 -3.58 -0.12 13.51
CA GLN A 451 -2.39 0.23 12.73
C GLN A 451 -1.10 0.03 13.53
N SER A 452 -1.16 0.11 14.86
CA SER A 452 -0.04 -0.18 15.76
C SER A 452 0.51 -1.61 15.61
N GLN A 453 -0.32 -2.59 15.23
CA GLN A 453 0.12 -3.96 14.96
C GLN A 453 1.14 -4.01 13.82
N LEU A 454 0.92 -3.24 12.75
CA LEU A 454 1.86 -3.16 11.63
C LEU A 454 3.19 -2.52 12.06
N LYS A 455 3.12 -1.46 12.88
CA LYS A 455 4.32 -0.78 13.42
C LYS A 455 5.13 -1.68 14.34
N ALA A 456 4.48 -2.56 15.11
CA ALA A 456 5.18 -3.51 15.99
C ALA A 456 6.07 -4.47 15.19
N ILE A 457 5.62 -4.96 14.02
CA ILE A 457 6.31 -5.95 13.19
C ILE A 457 7.32 -5.28 12.25
N TYR A 458 6.87 -4.26 11.50
CA TYR A 458 7.66 -3.65 10.42
C TYR A 458 8.37 -2.35 10.83
N LYS A 459 8.17 -1.86 12.05
CA LYS A 459 8.79 -0.64 12.60
C LYS A 459 8.62 0.53 11.63
N ASP A 460 9.72 1.21 11.28
CA ASP A 460 9.72 2.36 10.35
C ASP A 460 9.25 2.01 8.94
N ASN A 461 9.32 0.76 8.52
CA ASN A 461 8.82 0.31 7.22
C ASN A 461 7.29 0.22 7.15
N ALA A 462 6.58 0.27 8.29
CA ALA A 462 5.12 0.24 8.33
C ALA A 462 4.49 1.36 7.52
N ASP A 463 5.02 2.58 7.62
CA ASP A 463 4.49 3.74 6.89
C ASP A 463 4.69 3.59 5.37
N THR A 464 5.78 2.93 4.95
CA THR A 464 5.98 2.59 3.53
C THR A 464 4.94 1.58 3.04
N ILE A 465 4.58 0.59 3.85
CA ILE A 465 3.56 -0.40 3.52
C ILE A 465 2.19 0.28 3.38
N VAL A 466 1.81 1.11 4.36
CA VAL A 466 0.56 1.89 4.33
C VAL A 466 0.51 2.80 3.10
N GLY A 467 1.61 3.53 2.81
CA GLY A 467 1.72 4.43 1.66
C GLY A 467 1.59 3.73 0.30
N ASN A 468 1.82 2.41 0.23
CA ASN A 468 1.61 1.59 -0.96
C ASN A 468 0.20 0.95 -1.06
N CYS A 469 -0.72 1.30 -0.15
CA CYS A 469 -2.14 0.98 -0.25
C CYS A 469 -2.90 2.23 -0.72
N ASP A 470 -3.33 2.27 -1.99
CA ASP A 470 -4.10 3.41 -2.52
C ASP A 470 -5.49 3.52 -1.85
N SER A 471 -5.99 2.45 -1.28
CA SER A 471 -7.28 2.35 -0.59
C SER A 471 -7.10 2.06 0.88
N THR A 472 -7.76 2.83 1.74
CA THR A 472 -7.87 2.56 3.19
C THR A 472 -9.34 2.46 3.58
N LEU A 473 -9.72 1.37 4.23
CA LEU A 473 -11.08 1.11 4.72
C LEU A 473 -11.06 0.94 6.24
N PHE A 474 -11.70 1.84 6.94
CA PHE A 474 -11.87 1.76 8.39
C PHE A 474 -13.28 1.29 8.75
N LEU A 475 -13.37 0.15 9.42
CA LEU A 475 -14.64 -0.51 9.79
C LEU A 475 -15.05 -0.28 11.25
N GLY A 476 -14.34 0.59 11.97
CA GLY A 476 -14.58 0.86 13.38
C GLY A 476 -13.48 0.31 14.29
N GLY A 477 -13.24 0.97 15.40
CA GLY A 477 -12.21 0.60 16.38
C GLY A 477 -12.00 1.73 17.39
N LYS A 478 -11.23 1.45 18.48
CA LYS A 478 -10.98 2.38 19.59
C LYS A 478 -9.49 2.66 19.83
N GLU A 479 -8.61 2.17 18.97
CA GLU A 479 -7.16 2.33 19.14
C GLU A 479 -6.76 3.77 18.79
N LYS A 480 -6.15 4.47 19.77
CA LYS A 480 -5.89 5.92 19.72
C LYS A 480 -5.02 6.36 18.53
N THR A 481 -3.98 5.58 18.21
CA THR A 481 -3.07 5.92 17.10
C THR A 481 -3.80 5.89 15.77
N THR A 482 -4.60 4.85 15.53
CA THR A 482 -5.44 4.73 14.33
C THR A 482 -6.45 5.86 14.24
N LEU A 483 -7.15 6.18 15.34
CA LEU A 483 -8.15 7.26 15.36
C LEU A 483 -7.51 8.62 15.06
N LYS A 484 -6.35 8.90 15.64
CA LYS A 484 -5.60 10.13 15.43
C LYS A 484 -5.15 10.26 13.97
N GLU A 485 -4.48 9.26 13.43
CA GLU A 485 -3.99 9.27 12.04
C GLU A 485 -5.16 9.38 11.05
N LEU A 486 -6.28 8.71 11.32
CA LEU A 486 -7.48 8.79 10.49
C LEU A 486 -8.09 10.20 10.52
N SER A 487 -8.30 10.80 11.69
CA SER A 487 -8.83 12.15 11.83
C SER A 487 -7.93 13.19 11.13
N GLU A 488 -6.61 13.09 11.29
CA GLU A 488 -5.62 13.96 10.63
C GLU A 488 -5.68 13.84 9.10
N THR A 489 -5.81 12.60 8.56
CA THR A 489 -5.86 12.36 7.12
C THR A 489 -7.20 12.75 6.48
N LEU A 490 -8.29 12.73 7.22
CA LEU A 490 -9.58 13.27 6.79
C LEU A 490 -9.50 14.79 6.57
N GLY A 491 -8.66 15.48 7.33
CA GLY A 491 -8.40 16.91 7.20
C GLY A 491 -9.44 17.78 7.90
N LYS A 492 -9.36 19.09 7.64
CA LYS A 492 -10.21 20.10 8.27
C LYS A 492 -11.11 20.77 7.25
N GLU A 493 -12.31 21.13 7.70
CA GLU A 493 -13.23 22.02 7.01
C GLU A 493 -13.25 23.40 7.69
N THR A 494 -13.65 24.43 6.96
CA THR A 494 -13.85 25.77 7.52
C THR A 494 -15.31 25.91 7.92
N ILE A 495 -15.55 26.16 9.20
CA ILE A 495 -16.90 26.43 9.73
C ILE A 495 -17.03 27.88 10.18
N ASP A 496 -18.24 28.43 10.04
CA ASP A 496 -18.58 29.74 10.55
C ASP A 496 -19.04 29.61 12.02
N MET A 497 -18.41 30.37 12.90
CA MET A 497 -18.80 30.50 14.32
C MET A 497 -19.21 31.92 14.61
N TYR A 498 -20.18 32.08 15.47
CA TYR A 498 -20.49 33.37 16.04
C TYR A 498 -20.48 33.30 17.57
N ASN A 499 -19.81 34.28 18.16
CA ASN A 499 -19.80 34.47 19.61
C ASN A 499 -20.73 35.63 19.97
N THR A 500 -21.59 35.41 20.95
CA THR A 500 -22.39 36.47 21.53
C THR A 500 -21.63 37.05 22.72
N SER A 501 -21.41 38.35 22.72
CA SER A 501 -20.91 39.08 23.90
C SER A 501 -22.01 39.93 24.51
N GLU A 502 -22.25 39.72 25.79
CA GLU A 502 -23.17 40.57 26.58
C GLU A 502 -22.31 41.43 27.52
N THR A 503 -22.37 42.75 27.33
CA THR A 503 -21.71 43.68 28.23
C THR A 503 -22.74 44.14 29.30
N ARG A 504 -22.48 43.78 30.55
CA ARG A 504 -23.30 44.22 31.71
C ARG A 504 -22.81 45.58 32.20
N SER A 505 -23.31 46.64 31.59
CA SER A 505 -23.17 48.00 32.04
C SER A 505 -24.57 48.61 32.14
N ASN A 506 -24.66 49.86 32.61
CA ASN A 506 -25.96 50.59 32.68
C ASN A 506 -26.70 50.67 31.33
N GLN A 507 -26.01 50.41 30.21
CA GLN A 507 -26.61 50.17 28.91
C GLN A 507 -26.19 48.75 28.44
N LYS A 508 -27.13 47.82 28.42
CA LYS A 508 -26.90 46.45 27.88
C LYS A 508 -26.64 46.55 26.40
N SER A 509 -25.46 46.08 25.98
CA SER A 509 -25.10 45.98 24.56
C SER A 509 -24.86 44.50 24.21
N PHE A 510 -25.48 44.06 23.13
CA PHE A 510 -25.28 42.71 22.58
C PHE A 510 -24.44 42.84 21.30
N GLY A 511 -23.30 42.18 21.29
CA GLY A 511 -22.44 42.10 20.10
C GLY A 511 -22.46 40.68 19.53
N LEU A 512 -22.64 40.56 18.21
CA LEU A 512 -22.43 39.33 17.44
C LEU A 512 -21.09 39.43 16.71
N ASN A 513 -20.16 38.57 17.07
CA ASN A 513 -18.86 38.49 16.40
C ASN A 513 -18.80 37.21 15.55
N TYR A 514 -18.73 37.36 14.24
CA TYR A 514 -18.57 36.27 13.29
C TYR A 514 -17.10 35.94 13.16
N GLN A 515 -16.75 34.68 13.41
CA GLN A 515 -15.41 34.17 13.30
C GLN A 515 -15.42 32.85 12.51
N LYS A 516 -14.43 32.65 11.65
CA LYS A 516 -14.20 31.36 10.99
C LYS A 516 -13.18 30.57 11.77
N THR A 517 -13.38 29.26 11.86
CA THR A 517 -12.45 28.34 12.49
C THR A 517 -12.34 27.05 11.67
N GLY A 518 -11.26 26.29 11.90
CA GLY A 518 -11.08 24.97 11.32
C GLY A 518 -11.61 23.89 12.25
N LYS A 519 -12.52 23.05 11.78
CA LYS A 519 -12.96 21.83 12.46
C LYS A 519 -12.46 20.62 11.69
N GLU A 520 -12.01 19.58 12.38
CA GLU A 520 -11.75 18.27 11.75
C GLU A 520 -13.04 17.80 11.08
N LEU A 521 -12.92 17.22 9.85
CA LEU A 521 -14.08 16.69 9.12
C LEU A 521 -14.81 15.62 9.95
N MET A 522 -14.05 14.86 10.74
CA MET A 522 -14.54 13.98 11.79
C MET A 522 -13.46 13.87 12.87
N SER A 523 -13.77 14.24 14.10
CA SER A 523 -12.83 14.20 15.22
C SER A 523 -12.66 12.78 15.76
N GLN A 524 -11.63 12.55 16.59
CA GLN A 524 -11.33 11.22 17.15
C GLN A 524 -12.48 10.66 18.00
N ASP A 525 -13.16 11.51 18.74
CA ASP A 525 -14.34 11.17 19.54
C ASP A 525 -15.54 10.82 18.65
N GLU A 526 -15.81 11.60 17.59
CA GLU A 526 -16.85 11.31 16.61
C GLU A 526 -16.58 9.96 15.89
N ILE A 527 -15.32 9.65 15.52
CA ILE A 527 -14.94 8.37 14.91
C ILE A 527 -15.16 7.22 15.91
N THR A 528 -14.86 7.43 17.19
CA THR A 528 -15.02 6.41 18.24
C THR A 528 -16.47 5.96 18.43
N VAL A 529 -17.41 6.89 18.28
CA VAL A 529 -18.86 6.63 18.44
C VAL A 529 -19.58 6.42 17.11
N MET A 530 -18.83 6.26 16.01
CA MET A 530 -19.40 6.01 14.70
C MET A 530 -20.30 4.77 14.73
N ASP A 531 -21.48 4.86 14.11
CA ASP A 531 -22.45 3.77 14.01
C ASP A 531 -21.80 2.49 13.48
N GLY A 532 -22.14 1.35 14.09
CA GLY A 532 -21.56 0.04 13.76
C GLY A 532 -21.84 -0.44 12.32
N GLY A 533 -22.84 0.10 11.64
CA GLY A 533 -23.13 -0.14 10.22
C GLY A 533 -22.37 0.76 9.26
N LYS A 534 -21.68 1.79 9.77
CA LYS A 534 -20.90 2.75 8.96
C LYS A 534 -19.43 2.38 8.86
N CYS A 535 -18.79 2.91 7.83
CA CYS A 535 -17.35 2.79 7.61
C CYS A 535 -16.80 4.07 6.95
N ILE A 536 -15.50 4.28 7.10
CA ILE A 536 -14.79 5.38 6.43
C ILE A 536 -13.90 4.77 5.35
N PHE A 537 -14.06 5.26 4.13
CA PHE A 537 -13.25 4.85 2.99
C PHE A 537 -12.43 6.03 2.46
N GLN A 538 -11.14 5.79 2.23
CA GLN A 538 -10.22 6.75 1.63
C GLN A 538 -9.58 6.13 0.38
N LEU A 539 -9.56 6.90 -0.70
CA LEU A 539 -8.85 6.54 -1.93
C LEU A 539 -7.86 7.65 -2.28
N ARG A 540 -6.62 7.29 -2.59
CA ARG A 540 -5.57 8.25 -2.94
C ARG A 540 -6.03 9.23 -4.02
N GLY A 541 -5.99 10.53 -3.71
CA GLY A 541 -6.36 11.62 -4.62
C GLY A 541 -7.87 11.80 -4.82
N VAL A 542 -8.71 11.22 -3.96
CA VAL A 542 -10.17 11.37 -3.94
C VAL A 542 -10.59 11.85 -2.55
N ARG A 543 -11.74 12.50 -2.45
CA ARG A 543 -12.33 12.87 -1.16
C ARG A 543 -12.70 11.62 -0.35
N PRO A 544 -12.56 11.64 0.98
CA PRO A 544 -12.97 10.53 1.83
C PRO A 544 -14.48 10.30 1.82
N PHE A 545 -14.91 9.08 2.08
CA PHE A 545 -16.33 8.70 2.11
C PHE A 545 -16.71 8.17 3.50
N LEU A 546 -17.84 8.65 4.01
CA LEU A 546 -18.55 8.05 5.14
C LEU A 546 -19.74 7.28 4.58
N SER A 547 -19.65 5.96 4.55
CA SER A 547 -20.60 5.10 3.84
C SER A 547 -21.07 3.94 4.71
N ASP A 548 -22.12 3.24 4.25
CA ASP A 548 -22.55 2.00 4.88
C ASP A 548 -21.56 0.87 4.55
N LYS A 549 -21.30 -0.02 5.49
CA LYS A 549 -20.60 -1.27 5.25
C LYS A 549 -21.32 -2.09 4.20
N PHE A 550 -20.59 -2.86 3.40
CA PHE A 550 -21.19 -3.67 2.36
C PHE A 550 -22.11 -4.75 2.96
N ASP A 551 -23.38 -4.68 2.66
CA ASP A 551 -24.34 -5.71 3.06
C ASP A 551 -24.17 -6.96 2.19
N ILE A 552 -23.60 -8.01 2.77
CA ILE A 552 -23.31 -9.28 2.09
C ILE A 552 -24.57 -9.92 1.45
N THR A 553 -25.75 -9.72 2.05
CA THR A 553 -27.01 -10.30 1.56
C THR A 553 -27.46 -9.71 0.22
N LYS A 554 -26.96 -8.51 -0.12
CA LYS A 554 -27.23 -7.85 -1.42
C LYS A 554 -26.35 -8.35 -2.55
N HIS A 555 -25.35 -9.19 -2.26
CA HIS A 555 -24.50 -9.75 -3.30
C HIS A 555 -25.23 -10.89 -4.02
N LYS A 556 -25.21 -10.90 -5.38
CA LYS A 556 -25.88 -11.92 -6.20
C LYS A 556 -25.49 -13.37 -5.85
N ASN A 557 -24.25 -13.58 -5.41
CA ASN A 557 -23.69 -14.88 -5.07
C ASN A 557 -23.86 -15.25 -3.58
N TYR A 558 -24.54 -14.42 -2.77
CA TYR A 558 -24.76 -14.70 -1.35
C TYR A 558 -25.42 -16.05 -1.10
N ARG A 559 -26.36 -16.44 -1.97
CA ARG A 559 -27.05 -17.74 -1.92
C ARG A 559 -26.13 -18.96 -2.07
N LEU A 560 -24.88 -18.77 -2.51
CA LEU A 560 -23.89 -19.84 -2.66
C LEU A 560 -23.03 -20.03 -1.40
N LEU A 561 -23.19 -19.19 -0.39
CA LEU A 561 -22.47 -19.29 0.87
C LEU A 561 -23.18 -20.16 1.90
N GLU A 562 -22.43 -20.68 2.84
CA GLU A 562 -22.96 -21.38 4.01
C GLU A 562 -23.87 -20.48 4.87
N ASP A 563 -23.55 -19.17 4.96
CA ASP A 563 -24.38 -18.15 5.61
C ASP A 563 -25.83 -18.13 5.11
N TYR A 564 -26.08 -18.54 3.87
CA TYR A 564 -27.43 -18.62 3.30
C TYR A 564 -28.05 -20.00 3.49
N ASP A 565 -27.29 -21.07 3.22
CA ASP A 565 -27.75 -22.47 3.37
C ASP A 565 -26.56 -23.34 3.82
N LYS A 566 -26.72 -24.05 4.94
CA LYS A 566 -25.73 -24.98 5.49
C LYS A 566 -25.31 -26.09 4.53
N LYS A 567 -26.11 -26.40 3.51
CA LYS A 567 -25.72 -27.33 2.43
C LYS A 567 -24.52 -26.82 1.59
N ASN A 568 -24.23 -25.52 1.66
CA ASN A 568 -23.09 -24.91 1.01
C ASN A 568 -21.81 -24.98 1.85
N LEU A 569 -21.83 -25.63 3.00
CA LEU A 569 -20.64 -25.88 3.81
C LEU A 569 -19.61 -26.68 3.01
N PHE A 570 -18.36 -26.23 3.01
CA PHE A 570 -17.25 -26.92 2.35
C PHE A 570 -16.68 -28.01 3.25
N ASP A 571 -16.66 -29.25 2.77
CA ASP A 571 -16.09 -30.38 3.48
C ASP A 571 -14.63 -30.60 3.05
N ILE A 572 -13.70 -30.11 3.87
CA ILE A 572 -12.25 -30.21 3.65
C ILE A 572 -11.80 -31.67 3.51
N GLU A 573 -12.27 -32.55 4.41
CA GLU A 573 -11.81 -33.94 4.43
C GLU A 573 -12.28 -34.71 3.18
N SER A 574 -13.52 -34.54 2.80
CA SER A 574 -14.04 -35.14 1.56
C SER A 574 -13.33 -34.61 0.32
N TYR A 575 -13.03 -33.30 0.28
CA TYR A 575 -12.27 -32.69 -0.81
C TYR A 575 -10.86 -33.27 -0.92
N MET A 576 -10.13 -33.35 0.18
CA MET A 576 -8.76 -33.89 0.21
C MET A 576 -8.74 -35.38 -0.19
N LYS A 577 -9.69 -36.17 0.30
CA LYS A 577 -9.83 -37.58 -0.10
C LYS A 577 -10.08 -37.74 -1.61
N ARG A 578 -10.91 -36.88 -2.21
CA ARG A 578 -11.15 -36.89 -3.68
C ARG A 578 -9.87 -36.56 -4.46
N LYS A 579 -9.11 -35.55 -4.00
CA LYS A 579 -7.82 -35.19 -4.63
C LYS A 579 -6.78 -36.29 -4.51
N GLY A 580 -6.61 -36.90 -3.36
CA GLY A 580 -5.69 -38.01 -3.14
C GLY A 580 -5.99 -39.21 -4.06
N LYS A 581 -7.26 -39.60 -4.19
CA LYS A 581 -7.67 -40.64 -5.13
C LYS A 581 -7.39 -40.29 -6.59
N ALA A 582 -7.60 -39.02 -6.99
CA ALA A 582 -7.34 -38.57 -8.35
C ALA A 582 -5.83 -38.58 -8.67
N LYS A 583 -4.96 -38.24 -7.70
CA LYS A 583 -3.49 -38.31 -7.83
C LYS A 583 -3.03 -39.75 -8.01
N LEU A 584 -3.47 -40.68 -7.15
CA LEU A 584 -3.16 -42.11 -7.26
C LEU A 584 -3.58 -42.71 -8.60
N ASN A 585 -4.75 -42.37 -9.10
CA ASN A 585 -5.22 -42.86 -10.40
C ASN A 585 -4.35 -42.35 -11.56
N ARG A 586 -3.88 -41.10 -11.53
CA ARG A 586 -2.98 -40.52 -12.54
C ARG A 586 -1.61 -41.22 -12.52
N GLU A 587 -1.02 -41.41 -11.35
CA GLU A 587 0.26 -42.10 -11.19
C GLU A 587 0.18 -43.54 -11.67
N THR A 588 -0.90 -44.26 -11.36
CA THR A 588 -1.13 -45.63 -11.84
C THR A 588 -1.29 -45.71 -13.35
N VAL A 589 -1.89 -44.72 -14.00
CA VAL A 589 -2.02 -44.68 -15.48
C VAL A 589 -0.66 -44.39 -16.11
N ILE A 590 0.15 -43.47 -15.57
CA ILE A 590 1.49 -43.19 -16.10
C ILE A 590 2.41 -44.40 -15.97
N THR A 591 2.40 -45.12 -14.83
CA THR A 591 3.21 -46.31 -14.60
C THR A 591 2.79 -47.46 -15.54
N ARG A 592 1.54 -47.54 -16.00
CA ARG A 592 1.09 -48.53 -16.99
C ARG A 592 1.40 -48.13 -18.43
N MET A 593 1.75 -46.88 -18.68
CA MET A 593 2.14 -46.38 -20.01
C MET A 593 3.69 -46.40 -20.24
N GLN A 594 4.49 -46.58 -19.19
CA GLN A 594 5.90 -46.84 -19.22
C GLN A 594 6.18 -48.36 -19.22
#